data_c90c005f6862f7300744179d1b149eb1
#
_entry.id   c90c005f6862f7300744179d1b149eb1
#
_cell.length_a   1.000
_cell.length_b   1.000
_cell.length_c   1.000
_cell.angle_alpha   90.00
_cell.angle_beta   90.00
_cell.angle_gamma   90.00
#
_symmetry.space_group_name_H-M   'P 1'
#
loop_
_entity.id
_entity.type
_entity.pdbx_description
1 polymer ?
#
loop_
_entity_poly.entity_id
_entity_poly.type
_entity_poly.pdbx_seq_one_letter_code
_entity_poly.pdbx_strand_id
1 'polypeptide(L)'
;MFEFKIKNTYKKARTGFLNTPRGKIKTPNLAIVATHGKIKLLNKTDHLRANPDLTISNTFHLFVNDKIKEIKKAGGLHKWLALSSSKGEKPIMTDSGGFQVFSLGWGRTHGIGKIGNHARSASETLFQKTSSPFKNSVQISENGAVFNFNNKEYKLTPETSIKIQQDLGADIIFAFDECTSPLHSYSYTKKAMERTHRWAIRSLNVFSRKSLVVGRQSLFGIVQGGIFEDLRKKSSKFIGSLPFDGFGIGGSFGEKQMEDVLGWALSGLPEEKPRHLLGIGKIKDIFIAVKQGIDLFDCVVPTREARHGVLYAKNGKLAIEKGVFSNDGKLIEKNCGCFVCRNGITRRELREDFKNKKIIGQKLATIHNIYFFKNLFREIREAIADKRLEKLEKEYY
;
A
#
# COMPACT_ATOMS: atom_id res chain seq x y z
N MET A 1 14.35 -16.64 -7.96
CA MET A 1 15.28 -15.48 -7.96
C MET A 1 14.44 -14.23 -8.05
N PHE A 2 14.75 -13.17 -7.29
CA PHE A 2 14.09 -11.89 -7.48
C PHE A 2 14.61 -11.26 -8.77
N GLU A 3 13.70 -10.89 -9.67
CA GLU A 3 14.04 -10.32 -10.97
C GLU A 3 12.89 -9.46 -11.46
N PHE A 4 13.18 -8.26 -11.93
CA PHE A 4 12.19 -7.40 -12.58
C PHE A 4 12.50 -7.34 -14.09
N LYS A 5 11.49 -7.60 -14.92
CA LYS A 5 11.60 -7.52 -16.38
C LYS A 5 10.50 -6.61 -16.94
N ILE A 6 10.90 -5.58 -17.64
CA ILE A 6 10.00 -4.73 -18.43
C ILE A 6 9.66 -5.48 -19.72
N LYS A 7 8.38 -5.50 -20.10
CA LYS A 7 7.87 -6.20 -21.28
C LYS A 7 7.46 -5.23 -22.40
N ASN A 8 6.66 -4.21 -22.04
CA ASN A 8 6.21 -3.20 -22.97
C ASN A 8 6.35 -1.82 -22.33
N THR A 9 6.54 -0.81 -23.20
CA THR A 9 6.59 0.59 -22.79
C THR A 9 5.69 1.43 -23.70
N TYR A 10 5.05 2.44 -23.11
CA TYR A 10 4.32 3.46 -23.84
C TYR A 10 4.57 4.82 -23.15
N LYS A 11 5.31 5.70 -23.82
CA LYS A 11 5.90 6.90 -23.20
C LYS A 11 6.74 6.47 -21.97
N LYS A 12 6.46 7.01 -20.77
CA LYS A 12 7.11 6.56 -19.52
C LYS A 12 6.39 5.38 -18.85
N ALA A 13 5.11 5.11 -19.23
CA ALA A 13 4.36 3.98 -18.70
C ALA A 13 4.97 2.65 -19.17
N ARG A 14 4.99 1.66 -18.29
CA ARG A 14 5.62 0.38 -18.59
C ARG A 14 4.84 -0.80 -18.01
N THR A 15 4.87 -1.92 -18.70
CA THR A 15 4.39 -3.19 -18.19
C THR A 15 5.55 -4.15 -18.03
N GLY A 16 5.41 -5.05 -17.08
CA GLY A 16 6.43 -6.08 -16.86
C GLY A 16 5.97 -7.11 -15.85
N PHE A 17 6.94 -7.76 -15.26
CA PHE A 17 6.69 -8.66 -14.15
C PHE A 17 7.87 -8.68 -13.18
N LEU A 18 7.53 -8.87 -11.93
CA LEU A 18 8.43 -9.04 -10.84
C LEU A 18 8.35 -10.50 -10.37
N ASN A 19 9.44 -11.24 -10.51
CA ASN A 19 9.55 -12.59 -9.98
C ASN A 19 9.91 -12.51 -8.50
N THR A 20 9.16 -13.20 -7.66
CA THR A 20 9.43 -13.38 -6.23
C THR A 20 9.52 -14.87 -5.91
N PRO A 21 10.06 -15.26 -4.75
CA PRO A 21 10.08 -16.66 -4.34
C PRO A 21 8.71 -17.34 -4.36
N ARG A 22 7.63 -16.56 -4.14
CA ARG A 22 6.25 -17.06 -4.05
C ARG A 22 5.35 -16.69 -5.22
N GLY A 23 5.94 -16.36 -6.33
CA GLY A 23 5.18 -16.14 -7.56
C GLY A 23 5.53 -14.86 -8.29
N LYS A 24 4.88 -14.69 -9.41
CA LYS A 24 5.09 -13.61 -10.35
C LYS A 24 4.03 -12.53 -10.17
N ILE A 25 4.46 -11.29 -9.99
CA ILE A 25 3.60 -10.11 -9.97
C ILE A 25 3.67 -9.46 -11.35
N LYS A 26 2.52 -9.35 -12.03
CA LYS A 26 2.41 -8.54 -13.25
C LYS A 26 2.32 -7.07 -12.87
N THR A 27 3.11 -6.20 -13.51
CA THR A 27 3.13 -4.75 -13.24
C THR A 27 2.55 -3.95 -14.41
N PRO A 28 1.90 -2.81 -14.16
CA PRO A 28 1.55 -2.25 -12.86
C PRO A 28 0.57 -3.10 -12.05
N ASN A 29 0.62 -3.00 -10.69
CA ASN A 29 -0.27 -3.73 -9.80
C ASN A 29 -0.47 -3.02 -8.45
N LEU A 30 -1.56 -3.38 -7.74
CA LEU A 30 -1.90 -2.86 -6.41
C LEU A 30 -1.76 -3.95 -5.36
N ALA A 31 -0.95 -3.70 -4.35
CA ALA A 31 -0.91 -4.51 -3.13
C ALA A 31 -2.12 -4.17 -2.25
N ILE A 32 -2.94 -5.17 -1.96
CA ILE A 32 -4.10 -5.02 -1.08
C ILE A 32 -3.64 -5.02 0.38
N VAL A 33 -4.06 -3.99 1.13
CA VAL A 33 -3.64 -3.82 2.52
C VAL A 33 -4.25 -4.88 3.42
N ALA A 34 -3.38 -5.63 4.08
CA ALA A 34 -3.65 -6.70 5.04
C ALA A 34 -2.98 -6.37 6.38
N THR A 35 -3.43 -5.31 7.08
CA THR A 35 -2.76 -4.65 8.21
C THR A 35 -2.19 -5.61 9.25
N HIS A 36 -2.95 -6.61 9.67
CA HIS A 36 -2.53 -7.63 10.64
C HIS A 36 -2.26 -8.99 9.95
N GLY A 37 -1.65 -8.96 8.76
CA GLY A 37 -1.48 -10.14 7.92
C GLY A 37 -2.76 -10.56 7.19
N LYS A 38 -3.94 -10.10 7.62
CA LYS A 38 -5.25 -10.45 7.03
C LYS A 38 -5.92 -9.20 6.47
N ILE A 39 -6.58 -9.34 5.34
CA ILE A 39 -7.51 -8.32 4.85
C ILE A 39 -8.66 -8.23 5.86
N LYS A 40 -8.91 -7.04 6.39
CA LYS A 40 -9.89 -6.82 7.46
C LYS A 40 -11.26 -7.40 7.09
N LEU A 41 -11.87 -8.15 8.01
CA LEU A 41 -13.13 -8.90 7.92
C LEU A 41 -13.08 -10.17 7.07
N LEU A 42 -12.12 -10.39 6.19
CA LEU A 42 -12.06 -11.58 5.36
C LEU A 42 -11.41 -12.76 6.11
N ASN A 43 -12.07 -13.89 6.09
CA ASN A 43 -11.48 -15.18 6.48
C ASN A 43 -10.72 -15.81 5.29
N LYS A 44 -10.19 -17.03 5.46
CA LYS A 44 -9.43 -17.74 4.41
C LYS A 44 -10.26 -17.94 3.14
N THR A 45 -11.50 -18.40 3.26
CA THR A 45 -12.40 -18.63 2.13
C THR A 45 -12.71 -17.33 1.40
N ASP A 46 -13.00 -16.25 2.14
CA ASP A 46 -13.26 -14.92 1.57
C ASP A 46 -12.02 -14.37 0.86
N HIS A 47 -10.82 -14.60 1.42
CA HIS A 47 -9.55 -14.22 0.79
C HIS A 47 -9.34 -14.95 -0.54
N LEU A 48 -9.64 -16.25 -0.60
CA LEU A 48 -9.55 -17.02 -1.84
C LEU A 48 -10.57 -16.55 -2.89
N ARG A 49 -11.77 -16.14 -2.47
CA ARG A 49 -12.80 -15.54 -3.35
C ARG A 49 -12.36 -14.17 -3.89
N ALA A 50 -11.76 -13.35 -3.04
CA ALA A 50 -11.20 -12.04 -3.44
C ALA A 50 -9.97 -12.19 -4.34
N ASN A 51 -9.15 -13.22 -4.13
CA ASN A 51 -7.98 -13.62 -4.91
C ASN A 51 -7.06 -12.43 -5.27
N PRO A 52 -6.53 -11.68 -4.29
CA PRO A 52 -5.57 -10.61 -4.56
C PRO A 52 -4.29 -11.18 -5.17
N ASP A 53 -3.64 -10.43 -6.06
CA ASP A 53 -2.37 -10.85 -6.67
C ASP A 53 -1.18 -10.57 -5.76
N LEU A 54 -1.30 -9.60 -4.88
CA LEU A 54 -0.28 -9.12 -3.96
C LEU A 54 -0.95 -8.51 -2.72
N THR A 55 -0.39 -8.75 -1.55
CA THR A 55 -0.83 -8.09 -0.31
C THR A 55 0.32 -7.38 0.38
N ILE A 56 0.00 -6.37 1.19
CA ILE A 56 0.97 -5.69 2.04
C ILE A 56 0.50 -5.72 3.50
N SER A 57 1.38 -6.21 4.39
CA SER A 57 1.14 -6.26 5.83
C SER A 57 1.90 -5.14 6.53
N ASN A 58 1.35 -4.69 7.66
CA ASN A 58 1.89 -3.54 8.36
C ASN A 58 2.82 -3.98 9.50
N THR A 59 4.10 -3.69 9.34
CA THR A 59 5.15 -4.03 10.31
C THR A 59 4.89 -3.43 11.68
N PHE A 60 4.51 -2.14 11.74
CA PHE A 60 4.24 -1.47 13.01
C PHE A 60 3.13 -2.16 13.80
N HIS A 61 1.98 -2.44 13.17
CA HIS A 61 0.85 -3.06 13.86
C HIS A 61 1.15 -4.49 14.32
N LEU A 62 1.91 -5.25 13.54
CA LEU A 62 2.33 -6.60 13.94
C LEU A 62 3.33 -6.55 15.10
N PHE A 63 4.21 -5.54 15.12
CA PHE A 63 5.20 -5.32 16.18
C PHE A 63 4.53 -4.93 17.51
N VAL A 64 3.70 -3.89 17.53
CA VAL A 64 3.09 -3.39 18.78
C VAL A 64 2.02 -4.34 19.37
N ASN A 65 1.53 -5.28 18.58
CA ASN A 65 0.62 -6.34 19.03
C ASN A 65 1.34 -7.66 19.36
N ASP A 66 2.66 -7.64 19.50
CA ASP A 66 3.51 -8.77 19.90
C ASP A 66 3.34 -10.03 19.03
N LYS A 67 2.99 -9.87 17.72
CA LYS A 67 2.73 -10.99 16.80
C LYS A 67 3.98 -11.57 16.13
N ILE A 68 5.13 -10.89 16.24
CA ILE A 68 6.34 -11.26 15.49
C ILE A 68 6.83 -12.66 15.86
N LYS A 69 6.90 -12.98 17.17
CA LYS A 69 7.38 -14.29 17.64
C LYS A 69 6.48 -15.44 17.15
N GLU A 70 5.16 -15.25 17.21
CA GLU A 70 4.16 -16.22 16.75
C GLU A 70 4.30 -16.48 15.23
N ILE A 71 4.40 -15.41 14.44
CA ILE A 71 4.54 -15.48 12.99
C ILE A 71 5.86 -16.17 12.60
N LYS A 72 6.96 -15.79 13.26
CA LYS A 72 8.27 -16.42 13.03
C LYS A 72 8.24 -17.93 13.34
N LYS A 73 7.65 -18.33 14.48
CA LYS A 73 7.50 -19.74 14.87
C LYS A 73 6.66 -20.53 13.85
N ALA A 74 5.64 -19.91 13.26
CA ALA A 74 4.84 -20.53 12.21
C ALA A 74 5.60 -20.67 10.87
N GLY A 75 6.77 -20.06 10.70
CA GLY A 75 7.55 -20.04 9.47
C GLY A 75 7.17 -18.91 8.52
N GLY A 76 6.75 -17.76 9.05
CA GLY A 76 6.44 -16.53 8.34
C GLY A 76 4.95 -16.32 8.05
N LEU A 77 4.61 -15.13 7.53
CA LEU A 77 3.24 -14.69 7.25
C LEU A 77 2.46 -15.68 6.37
N HIS A 78 3.07 -16.23 5.35
CA HIS A 78 2.39 -17.15 4.42
C HIS A 78 1.85 -18.38 5.14
N LYS A 79 2.67 -19.03 5.95
CA LYS A 79 2.28 -20.21 6.74
C LYS A 79 1.32 -19.85 7.88
N TRP A 80 1.63 -18.76 8.59
CA TRP A 80 0.79 -18.29 9.71
C TRP A 80 -0.65 -17.99 9.26
N LEU A 81 -0.82 -17.45 8.06
CA LEU A 81 -2.13 -17.14 7.49
C LEU A 81 -2.79 -18.34 6.82
N ALA A 82 -2.05 -19.43 6.61
CA ALA A 82 -2.51 -20.62 5.87
C ALA A 82 -3.14 -20.25 4.51
N LEU A 83 -2.56 -19.26 3.81
CA LEU A 83 -3.08 -18.74 2.53
C LEU A 83 -2.68 -19.58 1.32
N SER A 84 -2.00 -20.71 1.54
CA SER A 84 -1.66 -21.66 0.47
C SER A 84 -2.95 -22.14 -0.21
N SER A 85 -3.02 -22.00 -1.51
CA SER A 85 -4.09 -22.51 -2.35
C SER A 85 -3.53 -23.57 -3.29
N SER A 86 -4.41 -24.33 -3.94
CA SER A 86 -4.03 -25.25 -5.03
C SER A 86 -3.31 -24.55 -6.19
N LYS A 87 -3.41 -23.19 -6.25
CA LYS A 87 -2.72 -22.34 -7.25
C LYS A 87 -1.39 -21.76 -6.72
N GLY A 88 -0.89 -22.24 -5.58
CA GLY A 88 0.34 -21.76 -4.93
C GLY A 88 0.12 -20.57 -3.99
N GLU A 89 1.22 -20.15 -3.35
CA GLU A 89 1.27 -18.99 -2.49
C GLU A 89 1.27 -17.70 -3.34
N LYS A 90 0.83 -16.60 -2.76
CA LYS A 90 0.86 -15.27 -3.38
C LYS A 90 1.89 -14.39 -2.68
N PRO A 91 2.61 -13.52 -3.41
CA PRO A 91 3.59 -12.62 -2.81
C PRO A 91 2.99 -11.74 -1.71
N ILE A 92 3.79 -11.50 -0.67
CA ILE A 92 3.47 -10.58 0.43
C ILE A 92 4.57 -9.54 0.53
N MET A 93 4.16 -8.28 0.71
CA MET A 93 5.02 -7.16 1.10
C MET A 93 4.84 -6.84 2.58
N THR A 94 5.84 -6.23 3.20
CA THR A 94 5.69 -5.52 4.48
C THR A 94 6.22 -4.11 4.32
N ASP A 95 5.57 -3.13 4.95
CA ASP A 95 6.12 -1.77 5.04
C ASP A 95 7.25 -1.69 6.09
N SER A 96 7.95 -0.54 6.13
CA SER A 96 9.02 -0.30 7.11
C SER A 96 8.51 -0.04 8.55
N GLY A 97 7.23 0.33 8.70
CA GLY A 97 6.65 0.85 9.94
C GLY A 97 6.85 2.36 10.14
N GLY A 98 7.71 3.02 9.35
CA GLY A 98 8.06 4.45 9.50
C GLY A 98 6.88 5.38 9.32
N PHE A 99 5.99 5.13 8.35
CA PHE A 99 4.80 5.96 8.12
C PHE A 99 3.86 5.96 9.33
N GLN A 100 3.67 4.83 10.02
CA GLN A 100 2.79 4.75 11.18
C GLN A 100 3.35 5.54 12.36
N VAL A 101 4.66 5.49 12.57
CA VAL A 101 5.35 6.32 13.56
C VAL A 101 5.10 7.80 13.28
N PHE A 102 5.26 8.25 12.01
CA PHE A 102 4.94 9.61 11.59
C PHE A 102 3.46 9.93 11.78
N SER A 103 2.56 9.09 11.25
CA SER A 103 1.12 9.31 11.24
C SER A 103 0.51 9.37 12.63
N LEU A 104 1.03 8.57 13.56
CA LEU A 104 0.54 8.50 14.93
C LEU A 104 1.12 9.61 15.83
N GLY A 105 2.30 10.12 15.51
CA GLY A 105 2.87 11.29 16.15
C GLY A 105 2.26 12.57 15.57
N TRP A 106 2.81 13.04 14.48
CA TRP A 106 2.53 14.36 13.92
C TRP A 106 1.23 14.44 13.09
N GLY A 107 0.91 13.39 12.33
CA GLY A 107 -0.23 13.37 11.42
C GLY A 107 -1.59 13.51 12.13
N ARG A 108 -1.74 12.98 13.35
CA ARG A 108 -2.96 13.11 14.15
C ARG A 108 -3.17 14.51 14.69
N THR A 109 -2.11 15.17 15.13
CA THR A 109 -2.17 16.54 15.69
C THR A 109 -2.63 17.54 14.62
N HIS A 110 -2.33 17.28 13.34
CA HIS A 110 -2.56 18.21 12.23
C HIS A 110 -3.57 17.70 11.18
N GLY A 111 -4.16 16.51 11.36
CA GLY A 111 -5.20 15.99 10.47
C GLY A 111 -4.72 15.61 9.06
N ILE A 112 -3.45 15.25 8.89
CA ILE A 112 -2.82 15.03 7.58
C ILE A 112 -2.65 13.55 7.30
N GLY A 113 -3.25 13.08 6.18
CA GLY A 113 -2.98 11.80 5.55
C GLY A 113 -1.88 11.91 4.48
N LYS A 114 -1.68 10.85 3.69
CA LYS A 114 -0.67 10.85 2.60
C LYS A 114 -0.93 11.87 1.48
N ILE A 115 -2.18 12.24 1.24
CA ILE A 115 -2.55 13.30 0.32
C ILE A 115 -3.06 14.47 1.15
N GLY A 116 -2.35 15.59 1.11
CA GLY A 116 -2.44 16.71 2.04
C GLY A 116 -3.69 17.60 1.98
N ASN A 117 -4.77 17.23 1.28
CA ASN A 117 -5.91 18.12 1.05
C ASN A 117 -7.28 17.49 1.34
N HIS A 118 -7.43 16.68 2.37
CA HIS A 118 -8.78 16.23 2.72
C HIS A 118 -9.22 16.77 4.07
N ALA A 119 -10.23 17.63 4.00
CA ALA A 119 -11.15 17.82 5.12
C ALA A 119 -11.58 16.44 5.65
N ARG A 120 -11.47 16.26 6.94
CA ARG A 120 -11.81 15.02 7.65
C ARG A 120 -13.21 14.58 7.24
N SER A 121 -13.35 13.34 6.75
CA SER A 121 -14.68 12.74 6.64
C SER A 121 -15.26 12.56 8.06
N ALA A 122 -16.59 12.61 8.19
CA ALA A 122 -17.29 12.48 9.48
C ALA A 122 -16.88 11.21 10.27
N SER A 123 -16.35 10.17 9.61
CA SER A 123 -15.82 8.95 10.24
C SER A 123 -14.47 9.15 10.94
N GLU A 124 -13.67 10.14 10.54
CA GLU A 124 -12.40 10.47 11.21
C GLU A 124 -12.64 11.27 12.49
N THR A 125 -13.76 11.97 12.59
CA THR A 125 -14.18 12.70 13.81
C THR A 125 -14.60 11.74 14.93
N LEU A 126 -15.06 10.53 14.62
CA LEU A 126 -15.37 9.50 15.64
C LEU A 126 -14.12 8.93 16.32
N PHE A 127 -12.97 8.93 15.64
CA PHE A 127 -11.70 8.50 16.23
C PHE A 127 -11.11 9.47 17.28
N GLN A 128 -11.63 10.69 17.35
CA GLN A 128 -11.21 11.69 18.37
C GLN A 128 -11.84 11.48 19.73
N LYS A 129 -12.92 10.70 19.86
CA LYS A 129 -13.62 10.47 21.13
C LYS A 129 -13.15 9.26 21.94
N THR A 130 -12.30 8.40 21.38
CA THR A 130 -11.67 7.32 22.14
C THR A 130 -10.28 7.79 22.59
N SER A 131 -9.96 7.59 23.86
CA SER A 131 -8.65 7.85 24.46
C SER A 131 -7.54 7.34 23.54
N SER A 132 -6.72 8.26 23.01
CA SER A 132 -5.60 7.88 22.14
C SER A 132 -4.70 6.89 22.88
N PRO A 133 -4.36 5.72 22.31
CA PRO A 133 -3.38 4.81 22.91
C PRO A 133 -1.96 5.42 22.96
N PHE A 134 -1.77 6.59 22.36
CA PHE A 134 -0.54 7.38 22.40
C PHE A 134 -0.66 8.50 23.42
N LYS A 135 -0.10 8.28 24.60
CA LYS A 135 0.24 9.34 25.55
C LYS A 135 1.65 9.80 25.21
N ASN A 136 1.78 11.05 24.74
CA ASN A 136 3.04 11.76 24.48
C ASN A 136 3.77 11.45 23.14
N SER A 137 4.56 12.42 22.75
CA SER A 137 5.27 12.62 21.48
C SER A 137 6.11 11.43 21.03
N VAL A 138 6.03 11.14 19.72
CA VAL A 138 7.04 10.35 19.03
C VAL A 138 8.35 11.15 19.02
N GLN A 139 9.44 10.55 19.49
CA GLN A 139 10.78 11.11 19.43
C GLN A 139 11.56 10.44 18.31
N ILE A 140 12.02 11.26 17.35
CA ILE A 140 12.84 10.81 16.23
C ILE A 140 14.26 11.33 16.42
N SER A 141 15.22 10.42 16.34
CA SER A 141 16.66 10.71 16.46
C SER A 141 17.46 9.95 15.39
N GLU A 142 18.77 10.15 15.35
CA GLU A 142 19.63 9.34 14.47
C GLU A 142 19.54 7.83 14.77
N ASN A 143 19.23 7.46 15.99
CA ASN A 143 19.11 6.05 16.40
C ASN A 143 17.82 5.38 15.93
N GLY A 144 16.79 6.15 15.55
CA GLY A 144 15.48 5.64 15.20
C GLY A 144 14.36 6.44 15.86
N ALA A 145 13.21 5.82 16.03
CA ALA A 145 12.04 6.41 16.66
C ALA A 145 11.70 5.70 17.97
N VAL A 146 11.39 6.49 19.01
CA VAL A 146 10.87 6.02 20.29
C VAL A 146 9.45 6.56 20.45
N PHE A 147 8.51 5.70 20.83
CA PHE A 147 7.10 6.08 20.97
C PHE A 147 6.39 5.20 22.00
N ASN A 148 5.35 5.75 22.62
CA ASN A 148 4.49 5.03 23.54
C ASN A 148 3.21 4.55 22.84
N PHE A 149 2.88 3.27 23.00
CA PHE A 149 1.66 2.68 22.50
C PHE A 149 1.05 1.76 23.58
N ASN A 150 -0.22 1.99 23.97
CA ASN A 150 -0.89 1.25 25.05
C ASN A 150 -0.08 1.22 26.37
N ASN A 151 0.45 2.39 26.79
CA ASN A 151 1.29 2.56 27.99
C ASN A 151 2.61 1.76 28.01
N LYS A 152 3.05 1.26 26.87
CA LYS A 152 4.34 0.59 26.70
C LYS A 152 5.21 1.40 25.73
N GLU A 153 6.47 1.58 26.10
CA GLU A 153 7.45 2.22 25.24
C GLU A 153 7.98 1.23 24.19
N TYR A 154 8.10 1.70 22.99
CA TYR A 154 8.64 0.96 21.85
C TYR A 154 9.75 1.76 21.19
N LYS A 155 10.78 1.05 20.75
CA LYS A 155 11.86 1.61 19.94
C LYS A 155 11.90 0.89 18.59
N LEU A 156 11.84 1.66 17.51
CA LEU A 156 11.95 1.17 16.14
C LEU A 156 13.15 1.84 15.48
N THR A 157 14.15 1.04 15.13
CA THR A 157 15.38 1.47 14.45
C THR A 157 15.43 0.84 13.06
N PRO A 158 16.31 1.32 12.14
CA PRO A 158 16.54 0.65 10.86
C PRO A 158 16.79 -0.85 11.01
N GLU A 159 17.66 -1.23 11.95
CA GLU A 159 18.02 -2.63 12.20
C GLU A 159 16.83 -3.45 12.71
N THR A 160 16.08 -2.88 13.67
CA THR A 160 14.89 -3.54 14.24
C THR A 160 13.80 -3.72 13.18
N SER A 161 13.56 -2.70 12.35
CA SER A 161 12.58 -2.76 11.25
C SER A 161 12.93 -3.88 10.25
N ILE A 162 14.19 -3.94 9.79
CA ILE A 162 14.64 -4.99 8.87
C ILE A 162 14.49 -6.38 9.51
N LYS A 163 14.94 -6.55 10.76
CA LYS A 163 14.84 -7.82 11.47
C LYS A 163 13.39 -8.29 11.62
N ILE A 164 12.49 -7.38 11.97
CA ILE A 164 11.05 -7.70 12.06
C ILE A 164 10.53 -8.17 10.70
N GLN A 165 10.79 -7.43 9.63
CA GLN A 165 10.31 -7.77 8.30
C GLN A 165 10.90 -9.12 7.81
N GLN A 166 12.14 -9.42 8.17
CA GLN A 166 12.76 -10.72 7.90
C GLN A 166 12.10 -11.85 8.71
N ASP A 167 11.79 -11.62 9.97
CA ASP A 167 11.09 -12.60 10.82
C ASP A 167 9.62 -12.81 10.37
N LEU A 168 8.99 -11.79 9.79
CA LEU A 168 7.67 -11.88 9.16
C LEU A 168 7.72 -12.70 7.85
N GLY A 169 8.84 -12.77 7.19
CA GLY A 169 9.03 -13.59 6.00
C GLY A 169 8.30 -13.11 4.76
N ALA A 170 8.17 -11.79 4.58
CA ALA A 170 7.64 -11.20 3.35
C ALA A 170 8.59 -11.37 2.18
N ASP A 171 8.08 -11.34 0.93
CA ASP A 171 8.90 -11.43 -0.28
C ASP A 171 9.61 -10.12 -0.59
N ILE A 172 8.93 -8.99 -0.31
CA ILE A 172 9.44 -7.63 -0.54
C ILE A 172 9.32 -6.85 0.77
N ILE A 173 10.42 -6.24 1.19
CA ILE A 173 10.51 -5.43 2.40
C ILE A 173 11.07 -4.05 2.09
N PHE A 174 10.86 -3.08 2.98
CA PHE A 174 11.32 -1.70 2.79
C PHE A 174 12.32 -1.28 3.85
N ALA A 175 13.32 -0.48 3.43
CA ALA A 175 14.22 0.21 4.33
C ALA A 175 13.43 1.17 5.25
N PHE A 176 13.90 1.34 6.48
CA PHE A 176 13.27 2.25 7.43
C PHE A 176 13.51 3.70 7.00
N ASP A 177 12.46 4.52 7.05
CA ASP A 177 12.45 5.90 6.57
C ASP A 177 11.73 6.85 7.50
N GLU A 178 12.03 8.13 7.41
CA GLU A 178 11.29 9.20 8.07
C GLU A 178 10.40 9.92 7.06
N CYS A 179 9.10 9.64 7.15
CA CYS A 179 8.09 10.31 6.34
C CYS A 179 7.87 11.75 6.82
N THR A 180 7.75 12.70 5.90
CA THR A 180 7.45 14.10 6.20
C THR A 180 6.09 14.53 5.67
N SER A 181 5.52 15.56 6.32
CA SER A 181 4.29 16.23 5.90
C SER A 181 4.59 17.34 4.88
N PRO A 182 3.64 17.67 3.98
CA PRO A 182 3.75 18.87 3.14
C PRO A 182 3.81 20.18 3.94
N LEU A 183 3.41 20.17 5.21
CA LEU A 183 3.46 21.34 6.11
C LEU A 183 4.81 21.50 6.84
N HIS A 184 5.70 20.52 6.71
CA HIS A 184 7.05 20.67 7.27
C HIS A 184 7.87 21.68 6.48
N SER A 185 8.70 22.45 7.20
CA SER A 185 9.62 23.38 6.57
C SER A 185 10.67 22.66 5.72
N TYR A 186 11.24 23.38 4.77
CA TYR A 186 12.36 22.89 3.96
C TYR A 186 13.51 22.36 4.83
N SER A 187 13.90 23.11 5.87
CA SER A 187 14.99 22.72 6.77
C SER A 187 14.71 21.40 7.49
N TYR A 188 13.49 21.20 8.01
CA TYR A 188 13.11 19.92 8.64
C TYR A 188 13.09 18.77 7.62
N THR A 189 12.48 19.00 6.46
CA THR A 189 12.37 17.99 5.40
C THR A 189 13.75 17.55 4.90
N LYS A 190 14.70 18.50 4.77
CA LYS A 190 16.09 18.20 4.43
C LYS A 190 16.77 17.32 5.48
N LYS A 191 16.65 17.66 6.77
CA LYS A 191 17.22 16.85 7.88
C LYS A 191 16.60 15.44 7.92
N ALA A 192 15.29 15.32 7.75
CA ALA A 192 14.58 14.04 7.70
C ALA A 192 15.00 13.17 6.51
N MET A 193 15.14 13.78 5.33
CA MET A 193 15.67 13.11 4.14
C MET A 193 17.10 12.61 4.35
N GLU A 194 18.00 13.45 4.86
CA GLU A 194 19.38 13.05 5.13
C GLU A 194 19.48 11.96 6.21
N ARG A 195 18.61 11.97 7.21
CA ARG A 195 18.46 10.86 8.18
C ARG A 195 17.98 9.59 7.49
N THR A 196 16.99 9.68 6.62
CA THR A 196 16.51 8.54 5.81
C THR A 196 17.65 7.94 4.99
N HIS A 197 18.54 8.75 4.41
CA HIS A 197 19.72 8.28 3.68
C HIS A 197 20.67 7.45 4.58
N ARG A 198 20.97 7.95 5.78
CA ARG A 198 21.80 7.20 6.75
C ARG A 198 21.12 5.91 7.22
N TRP A 199 19.81 5.96 7.45
CA TRP A 199 19.01 4.79 7.80
C TRP A 199 18.92 3.76 6.66
N ALA A 200 18.92 4.21 5.41
CA ALA A 200 18.99 3.32 4.24
C ALA A 200 20.28 2.51 4.21
N ILE A 201 21.43 3.13 4.49
CA ILE A 201 22.73 2.44 4.61
C ILE A 201 22.69 1.43 5.76
N ARG A 202 22.19 1.83 6.95
CA ARG A 202 22.08 0.95 8.10
C ARG A 202 21.16 -0.24 7.82
N SER A 203 20.05 -0.02 7.11
CA SER A 203 19.14 -1.08 6.68
C SER A 203 19.83 -2.08 5.74
N LEU A 204 20.63 -1.60 4.78
CA LEU A 204 21.41 -2.45 3.88
C LEU A 204 22.47 -3.28 4.61
N ASN A 205 23.15 -2.69 5.60
CA ASN A 205 24.21 -3.36 6.35
C ASN A 205 23.71 -4.57 7.16
N VAL A 206 22.46 -4.49 7.65
CA VAL A 206 21.86 -5.60 8.43
C VAL A 206 21.00 -6.54 7.60
N PHE A 207 20.70 -6.15 6.36
CA PHE A 207 19.86 -6.95 5.48
C PHE A 207 20.62 -8.16 4.94
N SER A 208 20.13 -9.35 5.26
CA SER A 208 20.59 -10.59 4.64
C SER A 208 19.63 -11.01 3.53
N ARG A 209 20.15 -11.14 2.31
CA ARG A 209 19.37 -11.66 1.18
C ARG A 209 18.94 -13.11 1.36
N LYS A 210 19.63 -13.85 2.24
CA LYS A 210 19.26 -15.22 2.63
C LYS A 210 18.46 -15.18 3.91
N SER A 211 17.13 -15.17 3.80
CA SER A 211 16.24 -15.33 4.96
C SER A 211 16.10 -16.81 5.29
N LEU A 212 16.21 -17.14 6.57
CA LEU A 212 15.94 -18.51 7.09
C LEU A 212 14.45 -18.91 6.95
N VAL A 213 13.57 -17.92 6.82
CA VAL A 213 12.11 -18.14 6.80
C VAL A 213 11.56 -18.33 5.39
N VAL A 214 12.09 -17.59 4.39
CA VAL A 214 11.48 -17.52 3.04
C VAL A 214 12.46 -17.64 1.88
N GLY A 215 13.73 -17.89 2.15
CA GLY A 215 14.77 -17.84 1.12
C GLY A 215 15.16 -16.39 0.79
N ARG A 216 15.23 -16.00 -0.49
CA ARG A 216 15.68 -14.66 -0.89
C ARG A 216 14.57 -13.62 -0.80
N GLN A 217 14.65 -12.70 0.15
CA GLN A 217 13.84 -11.49 0.19
C GLN A 217 14.43 -10.38 -0.68
N SER A 218 13.64 -9.37 -0.98
CA SER A 218 14.05 -8.17 -1.71
C SER A 218 13.88 -6.95 -0.85
N LEU A 219 14.88 -6.08 -0.82
CA LEU A 219 14.84 -4.83 -0.06
C LEU A 219 14.68 -3.65 -1.00
N PHE A 220 13.65 -2.82 -0.75
CA PHE A 220 13.39 -1.58 -1.46
C PHE A 220 13.85 -0.38 -0.63
N GLY A 221 14.63 0.52 -1.26
CA GLY A 221 14.99 1.82 -0.70
C GLY A 221 13.85 2.81 -0.84
N ILE A 222 13.78 3.83 0.04
CA ILE A 222 12.70 4.82 -0.01
C ILE A 222 13.25 6.20 -0.33
N VAL A 223 12.71 6.82 -1.39
CA VAL A 223 13.00 8.21 -1.78
C VAL A 223 12.08 9.15 -0.99
N GLN A 224 12.67 10.07 -0.23
CA GLN A 224 12.00 11.12 0.52
C GLN A 224 12.34 12.51 -0.08
N GLY A 225 11.94 13.62 0.54
CA GLY A 225 12.23 14.99 0.07
C GLY A 225 11.00 15.91 0.06
N GLY A 226 9.85 15.44 0.56
CA GLY A 226 8.62 16.23 0.68
C GLY A 226 8.11 16.71 -0.68
N ILE A 227 7.81 18.01 -0.75
CA ILE A 227 7.35 18.71 -1.96
C ILE A 227 8.47 19.51 -2.64
N PHE A 228 9.72 19.35 -2.22
CA PHE A 228 10.85 20.16 -2.67
C PHE A 228 11.63 19.44 -3.78
N GLU A 229 11.76 20.07 -4.93
CA GLU A 229 12.36 19.50 -6.14
C GLU A 229 13.80 19.07 -5.92
N ASP A 230 14.63 19.97 -5.39
CA ASP A 230 16.05 19.72 -5.14
C ASP A 230 16.27 18.56 -4.16
N LEU A 231 15.46 18.49 -3.09
CA LEU A 231 15.52 17.39 -2.12
C LEU A 231 15.08 16.06 -2.75
N ARG A 232 14.02 16.05 -3.55
CA ARG A 232 13.58 14.84 -4.28
C ARG A 232 14.65 14.34 -5.23
N LYS A 233 15.24 15.21 -6.03
CA LYS A 233 16.32 14.87 -6.97
C LYS A 233 17.56 14.37 -6.22
N LYS A 234 17.97 15.06 -5.15
CA LYS A 234 19.08 14.63 -4.28
C LYS A 234 18.81 13.23 -3.69
N SER A 235 17.62 13.02 -3.14
CA SER A 235 17.23 11.73 -2.56
C SER A 235 17.17 10.62 -3.61
N SER A 236 16.59 10.91 -4.77
CA SER A 236 16.50 9.96 -5.89
C SER A 236 17.88 9.49 -6.34
N LYS A 237 18.81 10.41 -6.56
CA LYS A 237 20.19 10.09 -6.96
C LYS A 237 20.91 9.27 -5.89
N PHE A 238 20.80 9.66 -4.60
CA PHE A 238 21.46 8.96 -3.52
C PHE A 238 20.90 7.55 -3.32
N ILE A 239 19.59 7.41 -3.17
CA ILE A 239 18.94 6.10 -2.96
C ILE A 239 19.10 5.21 -4.20
N GLY A 240 19.03 5.79 -5.41
CA GLY A 240 19.22 5.10 -6.68
C GLY A 240 20.63 4.53 -6.86
N SER A 241 21.66 5.14 -6.25
CA SER A 241 23.03 4.63 -6.29
C SER A 241 23.31 3.46 -5.34
N LEU A 242 22.40 3.17 -4.40
CA LEU A 242 22.54 2.10 -3.42
C LEU A 242 22.04 0.76 -3.99
N PRO A 243 22.57 -0.39 -3.54
CA PRO A 243 22.29 -1.72 -4.09
C PRO A 243 20.92 -2.28 -3.67
N PHE A 244 19.87 -1.47 -3.72
CA PHE A 244 18.50 -1.89 -3.48
C PHE A 244 17.95 -2.72 -4.66
N ASP A 245 17.01 -3.61 -4.38
CA ASP A 245 16.33 -4.42 -5.40
C ASP A 245 15.20 -3.67 -6.10
N GLY A 246 14.71 -2.56 -5.50
CA GLY A 246 13.68 -1.68 -6.02
C GLY A 246 13.54 -0.43 -5.17
N PHE A 247 12.58 0.44 -5.50
CA PHE A 247 12.46 1.75 -4.86
C PHE A 247 11.03 2.08 -4.51
N GLY A 248 10.82 2.56 -3.28
CA GLY A 248 9.59 3.15 -2.79
C GLY A 248 9.63 4.67 -2.91
N ILE A 249 8.53 5.29 -3.35
CA ILE A 249 8.36 6.74 -3.32
C ILE A 249 7.53 7.07 -2.08
N GLY A 250 8.19 7.66 -1.09
CA GLY A 250 7.62 8.00 0.20
C GLY A 250 7.19 9.46 0.30
N GLY A 251 6.68 9.83 1.47
CA GLY A 251 6.24 11.16 1.80
C GLY A 251 4.77 11.43 1.51
N SER A 252 4.31 12.57 2.01
CA SER A 252 2.98 13.10 1.76
C SER A 252 3.09 14.34 0.88
N PHE A 253 2.26 14.45 -0.16
CA PHE A 253 2.24 15.58 -1.10
C PHE A 253 0.82 15.82 -1.61
N GLY A 254 0.57 17.04 -2.12
CA GLY A 254 -0.74 17.41 -2.65
C GLY A 254 -1.06 16.72 -3.99
N GLU A 255 -2.35 16.54 -4.26
CA GLU A 255 -2.83 15.95 -5.52
C GLU A 255 -2.35 16.72 -6.75
N LYS A 256 -2.36 18.06 -6.66
CA LYS A 256 -1.90 18.95 -7.75
C LYS A 256 -0.40 18.87 -8.04
N GLN A 257 0.39 18.40 -7.08
CA GLN A 257 1.86 18.34 -7.17
C GLN A 257 2.38 16.94 -7.52
N MET A 258 1.46 15.96 -7.64
CA MET A 258 1.84 14.55 -7.78
C MET A 258 2.74 14.31 -8.99
N GLU A 259 2.41 14.89 -10.13
CA GLU A 259 3.14 14.68 -11.37
C GLU A 259 4.58 15.17 -11.28
N ASP A 260 4.76 16.39 -10.78
CA ASP A 260 6.09 17.00 -10.58
C ASP A 260 6.91 16.22 -9.56
N VAL A 261 6.32 15.94 -8.39
CA VAL A 261 6.98 15.19 -7.32
C VAL A 261 7.43 13.81 -7.79
N LEU A 262 6.61 13.12 -8.57
CA LEU A 262 6.99 11.84 -9.16
C LEU A 262 8.11 12.01 -10.19
N GLY A 263 8.03 13.02 -11.07
CA GLY A 263 9.09 13.34 -12.03
C GLY A 263 10.44 13.52 -11.35
N TRP A 264 10.48 14.32 -10.29
CA TRP A 264 11.71 14.57 -9.52
C TRP A 264 12.21 13.33 -8.76
N ALA A 265 11.28 12.59 -8.12
CA ALA A 265 11.63 11.40 -7.35
C ALA A 265 12.13 10.23 -8.21
N LEU A 266 11.75 10.19 -9.47
CA LEU A 266 12.15 9.12 -10.39
C LEU A 266 13.42 9.45 -11.18
N SER A 267 13.82 10.72 -11.25
CA SER A 267 14.88 11.23 -12.15
C SER A 267 16.26 10.61 -11.93
N GLY A 268 16.57 10.12 -10.74
CA GLY A 268 17.87 9.50 -10.40
C GLY A 268 17.77 7.99 -10.14
N LEU A 269 16.62 7.36 -10.39
CA LEU A 269 16.43 5.93 -10.15
C LEU A 269 16.74 5.11 -11.40
N PRO A 270 17.45 3.97 -11.26
CA PRO A 270 17.66 3.02 -12.34
C PRO A 270 16.34 2.58 -12.99
N GLU A 271 16.30 2.56 -14.33
CA GLU A 271 15.07 2.23 -15.06
C GLU A 271 14.72 0.75 -14.97
N GLU A 272 15.70 -0.11 -14.87
CA GLU A 272 15.55 -1.56 -14.78
C GLU A 272 15.06 -2.06 -13.39
N LYS A 273 14.88 -1.16 -12.43
CA LYS A 273 14.38 -1.49 -11.09
C LYS A 273 12.90 -1.15 -10.93
N PRO A 274 12.15 -1.96 -10.16
CA PRO A 274 10.74 -1.69 -9.88
C PRO A 274 10.56 -0.48 -8.97
N ARG A 275 9.49 0.29 -9.20
CA ARG A 275 9.13 1.52 -8.50
C ARG A 275 7.76 1.37 -7.84
N HIS A 276 7.70 1.58 -6.54
CA HIS A 276 6.49 1.44 -5.73
C HIS A 276 6.05 2.79 -5.17
N LEU A 277 4.82 3.21 -5.45
CA LEU A 277 4.24 4.42 -4.90
C LEU A 277 3.40 4.08 -3.66
N LEU A 278 3.91 4.49 -2.49
CA LEU A 278 3.36 4.12 -1.20
C LEU A 278 2.03 4.83 -0.90
N GLY A 279 0.97 4.06 -0.58
CA GLY A 279 -0.31 4.55 -0.01
C GLY A 279 -1.24 5.29 -0.97
N ILE A 280 -1.06 5.18 -2.27
CA ILE A 280 -1.88 5.82 -3.29
C ILE A 280 -2.81 4.81 -3.96
N GLY A 281 -4.12 5.14 -4.05
CA GLY A 281 -5.11 4.21 -4.60
C GLY A 281 -6.40 4.83 -5.12
N LYS A 282 -6.48 6.15 -5.30
CA LYS A 282 -7.53 6.76 -6.09
C LYS A 282 -7.25 6.48 -7.58
N ILE A 283 -8.29 6.19 -8.35
CA ILE A 283 -8.15 5.80 -9.77
C ILE A 283 -7.40 6.87 -10.57
N LYS A 284 -7.74 8.14 -10.39
CA LYS A 284 -7.07 9.27 -11.04
C LYS A 284 -5.57 9.29 -10.76
N ASP A 285 -5.20 9.15 -9.47
CA ASP A 285 -3.82 9.17 -9.03
C ASP A 285 -3.03 7.95 -9.57
N ILE A 286 -3.69 6.79 -9.69
CA ILE A 286 -3.12 5.59 -10.32
C ILE A 286 -2.75 5.88 -11.77
N PHE A 287 -3.65 6.48 -12.57
CA PHE A 287 -3.35 6.80 -13.96
C PHE A 287 -2.19 7.80 -14.09
N ILE A 288 -2.18 8.87 -13.27
CA ILE A 288 -1.07 9.84 -13.23
C ILE A 288 0.25 9.12 -12.96
N ALA A 289 0.29 8.30 -11.91
CA ALA A 289 1.50 7.62 -11.48
C ALA A 289 1.97 6.56 -12.50
N VAL A 290 1.06 5.80 -13.09
CA VAL A 290 1.37 4.83 -14.15
C VAL A 290 1.98 5.53 -15.37
N LYS A 291 1.44 6.68 -15.77
CA LYS A 291 2.02 7.50 -16.87
C LYS A 291 3.43 7.99 -16.56
N GLN A 292 3.80 8.14 -15.29
CA GLN A 292 5.17 8.47 -14.85
C GLN A 292 6.09 7.23 -14.68
N GLY A 293 5.59 6.01 -14.89
CA GLY A 293 6.39 4.79 -14.82
C GLY A 293 6.43 4.12 -13.45
N ILE A 294 5.41 4.28 -12.64
CA ILE A 294 5.23 3.52 -11.39
C ILE A 294 4.71 2.11 -11.70
N ASP A 295 5.29 1.11 -11.03
CA ASP A 295 5.00 -0.30 -11.24
C ASP A 295 4.10 -0.90 -10.17
N LEU A 296 4.24 -0.45 -8.92
CA LEU A 296 3.54 -1.03 -7.78
C LEU A 296 2.91 0.06 -6.93
N PHE A 297 1.80 -0.28 -6.33
CA PHE A 297 1.01 0.58 -5.47
C PHE A 297 0.58 -0.19 -4.23
N ASP A 298 0.26 0.51 -3.16
CA ASP A 298 -0.53 0.00 -2.04
C ASP A 298 -1.54 1.04 -1.59
N CYS A 299 -2.73 0.60 -1.21
CA CYS A 299 -3.69 1.49 -0.57
C CYS A 299 -4.78 0.75 0.20
N VAL A 300 -5.21 1.34 1.30
CA VAL A 300 -6.36 0.85 2.08
C VAL A 300 -7.71 1.22 1.44
N VAL A 301 -7.74 2.17 0.50
CA VAL A 301 -8.96 2.72 -0.12
C VAL A 301 -9.91 1.63 -0.63
N PRO A 302 -9.50 0.64 -1.42
CA PRO A 302 -10.42 -0.37 -1.93
C PRO A 302 -11.20 -1.08 -0.83
N THR A 303 -10.51 -1.50 0.22
CA THR A 303 -11.11 -2.27 1.32
C THR A 303 -11.78 -1.37 2.37
N ARG A 304 -11.25 -0.16 2.61
CA ARG A 304 -11.84 0.80 3.54
C ARG A 304 -13.18 1.31 3.02
N GLU A 305 -13.23 1.78 1.78
CA GLU A 305 -14.46 2.26 1.16
C GLU A 305 -15.52 1.15 1.07
N ALA A 306 -15.12 -0.08 0.73
CA ALA A 306 -16.02 -1.22 0.74
C ALA A 306 -16.73 -1.42 2.10
N ARG A 307 -15.97 -1.35 3.19
CA ARG A 307 -16.54 -1.49 4.55
C ARG A 307 -17.50 -0.35 4.94
N HIS A 308 -17.45 0.77 4.24
CA HIS A 308 -18.36 1.91 4.39
C HIS A 308 -19.40 1.97 3.25
N GLY A 309 -19.69 0.86 2.61
CA GLY A 309 -20.75 0.75 1.62
C GLY A 309 -20.47 1.45 0.28
N VAL A 310 -19.21 1.77 -0.02
CA VAL A 310 -18.83 2.36 -1.30
C VAL A 310 -18.23 1.28 -2.21
N LEU A 311 -18.94 0.99 -3.30
CA LEU A 311 -18.55 0.01 -4.31
C LEU A 311 -18.02 0.71 -5.55
N TYR A 312 -17.03 0.12 -6.18
CA TYR A 312 -16.45 0.60 -7.44
C TYR A 312 -17.10 -0.11 -8.63
N ALA A 313 -17.51 0.66 -9.63
CA ALA A 313 -17.94 0.17 -10.93
C ALA A 313 -17.28 1.02 -12.03
N LYS A 314 -17.25 0.55 -13.27
CA LYS A 314 -16.60 1.27 -14.37
C LYS A 314 -17.18 2.68 -14.57
N ASN A 315 -18.49 2.84 -14.35
CA ASN A 315 -19.18 4.12 -14.48
C ASN A 315 -19.22 4.94 -13.17
N GLY A 316 -18.28 4.71 -12.25
CA GLY A 316 -18.15 5.47 -10.99
C GLY A 316 -18.43 4.66 -9.73
N LYS A 317 -18.64 5.36 -8.62
CA LYS A 317 -18.83 4.75 -7.30
C LYS A 317 -20.31 4.66 -6.94
N LEU A 318 -20.70 3.55 -6.32
CA LEU A 318 -22.03 3.31 -5.78
C LEU A 318 -21.97 3.37 -4.25
N ALA A 319 -22.58 4.39 -3.64
CA ALA A 319 -22.80 4.44 -2.20
C ALA A 319 -24.05 3.61 -1.87
N ILE A 320 -23.87 2.33 -1.56
CA ILE A 320 -24.93 1.33 -1.57
C ILE A 320 -26.05 1.57 -0.56
N GLU A 321 -25.78 2.32 0.49
CA GLU A 321 -26.80 2.65 1.51
C GLU A 321 -27.83 3.70 1.04
N LYS A 322 -27.60 4.37 -0.10
CA LYS A 322 -28.55 5.35 -0.64
C LYS A 322 -29.90 4.72 -0.97
N GLY A 323 -30.98 5.50 -0.81
CA GLY A 323 -32.38 5.07 -1.05
C GLY A 323 -32.61 4.57 -2.48
N VAL A 324 -31.92 5.10 -3.47
CA VAL A 324 -32.04 4.69 -4.89
C VAL A 324 -31.81 3.20 -5.11
N PHE A 325 -31.09 2.51 -4.21
CA PHE A 325 -30.81 1.08 -4.30
C PHE A 325 -31.80 0.21 -3.53
N SER A 326 -32.86 0.77 -2.91
CA SER A 326 -33.83 0.00 -2.10
C SER A 326 -34.58 -1.07 -2.91
N ASN A 327 -34.88 -0.79 -4.18
CA ASN A 327 -35.57 -1.70 -5.08
C ASN A 327 -34.70 -2.06 -6.32
N ASP A 328 -33.39 -1.78 -6.28
CA ASP A 328 -32.49 -2.04 -7.41
C ASP A 328 -32.04 -3.51 -7.42
N GLY A 329 -32.73 -4.34 -8.23
CA GLY A 329 -32.38 -5.73 -8.46
C GLY A 329 -31.19 -5.96 -9.39
N LYS A 330 -30.46 -4.90 -9.81
CA LYS A 330 -29.29 -5.04 -10.68
C LYS A 330 -28.07 -5.52 -9.89
N LEU A 331 -27.15 -6.18 -10.61
CA LEU A 331 -25.81 -6.47 -10.10
C LEU A 331 -25.01 -5.17 -9.88
N ILE A 332 -23.94 -5.23 -9.08
CA ILE A 332 -23.04 -4.09 -8.92
C ILE A 332 -22.55 -3.62 -10.30
N GLU A 333 -22.13 -4.58 -11.13
CA GLU A 333 -21.70 -4.35 -12.50
C GLU A 333 -22.06 -5.56 -13.37
N LYS A 334 -22.72 -5.32 -14.52
CA LYS A 334 -23.33 -6.36 -15.37
C LYS A 334 -22.33 -7.43 -15.83
N ASN A 335 -21.14 -7.04 -16.25
CA ASN A 335 -20.12 -7.95 -16.79
C ASN A 335 -18.96 -8.23 -15.81
N CYS A 336 -19.18 -8.01 -14.52
CA CYS A 336 -18.17 -8.23 -13.52
C CYS A 336 -18.00 -9.72 -13.20
N GLY A 337 -16.79 -10.23 -13.36
CA GLY A 337 -16.44 -11.62 -13.06
C GLY A 337 -16.13 -11.90 -11.58
N CYS A 338 -16.39 -10.97 -10.65
CA CYS A 338 -16.14 -11.20 -9.23
C CYS A 338 -17.10 -12.23 -8.63
N PHE A 339 -16.72 -12.82 -7.50
CA PHE A 339 -17.56 -13.76 -6.77
C PHE A 339 -18.98 -13.22 -6.52
N VAL A 340 -19.11 -11.96 -6.12
CA VAL A 340 -20.39 -11.34 -5.74
C VAL A 340 -21.34 -11.25 -6.95
N CYS A 341 -20.89 -10.65 -8.05
CA CYS A 341 -21.71 -10.48 -9.25
C CYS A 341 -22.03 -11.82 -9.94
N ARG A 342 -21.07 -12.76 -9.97
CA ARG A 342 -21.29 -14.10 -10.56
C ARG A 342 -22.30 -14.95 -9.80
N ASN A 343 -22.49 -14.70 -8.50
CA ASN A 343 -23.49 -15.37 -7.69
C ASN A 343 -24.83 -14.62 -7.63
N GLY A 344 -25.03 -13.63 -8.50
CA GLY A 344 -26.31 -12.94 -8.65
C GLY A 344 -26.66 -11.97 -7.52
N ILE A 345 -25.72 -11.66 -6.60
CA ILE A 345 -25.99 -10.78 -5.46
C ILE A 345 -26.24 -9.36 -5.96
N THR A 346 -27.43 -8.86 -5.67
CA THR A 346 -27.96 -7.59 -6.18
C THR A 346 -27.55 -6.39 -5.32
N ARG A 347 -27.72 -5.19 -5.87
CA ARG A 347 -27.51 -3.93 -5.12
C ARG A 347 -28.51 -3.81 -3.96
N ARG A 348 -29.77 -4.23 -4.14
CA ARG A 348 -30.79 -4.28 -3.09
C ARG A 348 -30.35 -5.15 -1.92
N GLU A 349 -29.94 -6.39 -2.17
CA GLU A 349 -29.50 -7.32 -1.12
C GLU A 349 -28.29 -6.79 -0.35
N LEU A 350 -27.30 -6.24 -1.06
CA LEU A 350 -26.15 -5.60 -0.42
C LEU A 350 -26.58 -4.40 0.45
N ARG A 351 -27.48 -3.55 -0.06
CA ARG A 351 -28.01 -2.43 0.72
C ARG A 351 -28.71 -2.90 1.99
N GLU A 352 -29.53 -3.92 1.92
CA GLU A 352 -30.21 -4.53 3.09
C GLU A 352 -29.19 -5.02 4.13
N ASP A 353 -28.13 -5.71 3.69
CA ASP A 353 -27.06 -6.14 4.59
C ASP A 353 -26.35 -4.98 5.29
N PHE A 354 -26.09 -3.88 4.57
CA PHE A 354 -25.49 -2.67 5.17
C PHE A 354 -26.46 -1.98 6.14
N LYS A 355 -27.73 -1.80 5.78
CA LYS A 355 -28.76 -1.20 6.65
C LYS A 355 -28.97 -2.02 7.92
N ASN A 356 -28.95 -3.32 7.83
CA ASN A 356 -29.06 -4.23 8.96
C ASN A 356 -27.69 -4.44 9.67
N LYS A 357 -26.64 -3.68 9.33
CA LYS A 357 -25.29 -3.77 9.91
C LYS A 357 -24.69 -5.17 9.87
N LYS A 358 -25.06 -5.98 8.90
CA LYS A 358 -24.53 -7.35 8.75
C LYS A 358 -23.11 -7.30 8.19
N ILE A 359 -22.20 -8.00 8.85
CA ILE A 359 -20.78 -8.11 8.42
C ILE A 359 -20.65 -8.71 7.02
N ILE A 360 -21.61 -9.55 6.61
CA ILE A 360 -21.58 -10.18 5.28
C ILE A 360 -21.60 -9.16 4.14
N GLY A 361 -22.40 -8.09 4.23
CA GLY A 361 -22.41 -7.04 3.22
C GLY A 361 -21.05 -6.37 3.07
N GLN A 362 -20.38 -6.07 4.19
CA GLN A 362 -19.02 -5.48 4.17
C GLN A 362 -17.98 -6.44 3.56
N LYS A 363 -18.09 -7.74 3.81
CA LYS A 363 -17.23 -8.78 3.21
C LYS A 363 -17.43 -8.85 1.70
N LEU A 364 -18.67 -8.95 1.25
CA LEU A 364 -19.02 -9.02 -0.16
C LEU A 364 -18.57 -7.77 -0.93
N ALA A 365 -18.82 -6.58 -0.37
CA ALA A 365 -18.32 -5.33 -0.92
C ALA A 365 -16.78 -5.32 -1.04
N THR A 366 -16.08 -5.84 -0.01
CA THR A 366 -14.61 -5.92 -0.03
C THR A 366 -14.11 -6.87 -1.11
N ILE A 367 -14.73 -8.04 -1.28
CA ILE A 367 -14.40 -9.01 -2.35
C ILE A 367 -14.60 -8.37 -3.73
N HIS A 368 -15.73 -7.68 -3.93
CA HIS A 368 -16.00 -6.99 -5.19
C HIS A 368 -14.96 -5.90 -5.49
N ASN A 369 -14.69 -5.02 -4.53
CA ASN A 369 -13.74 -3.92 -4.75
C ASN A 369 -12.31 -4.42 -5.03
N ILE A 370 -11.85 -5.47 -4.35
CA ILE A 370 -10.55 -6.09 -4.66
C ILE A 370 -10.51 -6.58 -6.10
N TYR A 371 -11.57 -7.26 -6.55
CA TYR A 371 -11.67 -7.72 -7.93
C TYR A 371 -11.69 -6.56 -8.94
N PHE A 372 -12.43 -5.50 -8.64
CA PHE A 372 -12.48 -4.29 -9.47
C PHE A 372 -11.08 -3.71 -9.68
N PHE A 373 -10.33 -3.48 -8.62
CA PHE A 373 -8.96 -2.94 -8.75
C PHE A 373 -8.02 -3.90 -9.47
N LYS A 374 -8.12 -5.19 -9.23
CA LYS A 374 -7.36 -6.20 -9.97
C LYS A 374 -7.66 -6.14 -11.47
N ASN A 375 -8.92 -5.96 -11.85
CA ASN A 375 -9.34 -5.81 -13.24
C ASN A 375 -8.86 -4.49 -13.84
N LEU A 376 -8.98 -3.37 -13.11
CA LEU A 376 -8.43 -2.07 -13.51
C LEU A 376 -6.95 -2.17 -13.88
N PHE A 377 -6.15 -2.79 -13.03
CA PHE A 377 -4.72 -2.97 -13.32
C PHE A 377 -4.45 -3.92 -14.49
N ARG A 378 -5.32 -4.91 -14.73
CA ARG A 378 -5.27 -5.73 -15.95
C ARG A 378 -5.52 -4.88 -17.19
N GLU A 379 -6.57 -4.07 -17.21
CA GLU A 379 -6.91 -3.16 -18.32
C GLU A 379 -5.81 -2.12 -18.56
N ILE A 380 -5.21 -1.57 -17.50
CA ILE A 380 -4.06 -0.66 -17.60
C ILE A 380 -2.88 -1.35 -18.31
N ARG A 381 -2.54 -2.60 -17.95
CA ARG A 381 -1.45 -3.33 -18.62
C ARG A 381 -1.74 -3.60 -20.09
N GLU A 382 -2.96 -3.98 -20.41
CA GLU A 382 -3.41 -4.16 -21.80
C GLU A 382 -3.34 -2.85 -22.57
N ALA A 383 -3.85 -1.75 -21.99
CA ALA A 383 -3.84 -0.44 -22.61
C ALA A 383 -2.42 0.13 -22.84
N ILE A 384 -1.44 -0.18 -21.97
CA ILE A 384 -0.04 0.19 -22.21
C ILE A 384 0.53 -0.62 -23.38
N ALA A 385 0.27 -1.92 -23.44
CA ALA A 385 0.74 -2.77 -24.54
C ALA A 385 0.16 -2.34 -25.88
N ASP A 386 -1.11 -1.93 -25.90
CA ASP A 386 -1.85 -1.47 -27.08
C ASP A 386 -1.68 0.04 -27.37
N LYS A 387 -0.86 0.76 -26.57
CA LYS A 387 -0.60 2.21 -26.69
C LYS A 387 -1.88 3.08 -26.61
N ARG A 388 -2.86 2.67 -25.81
CA ARG A 388 -4.18 3.34 -25.67
C ARG A 388 -4.51 3.77 -24.24
N LEU A 389 -3.49 4.00 -23.41
CA LEU A 389 -3.67 4.29 -21.97
C LEU A 389 -4.54 5.53 -21.71
N GLU A 390 -4.38 6.60 -22.48
CA GLU A 390 -5.18 7.82 -22.35
C GLU A 390 -6.66 7.60 -22.76
N LYS A 391 -6.92 6.69 -23.69
CA LYS A 391 -8.29 6.28 -24.03
C LYS A 391 -8.94 5.54 -22.88
N LEU A 392 -8.24 4.57 -22.28
CA LEU A 392 -8.73 3.84 -21.13
C LEU A 392 -9.01 4.77 -19.95
N GLU A 393 -8.11 5.72 -19.66
CA GLU A 393 -8.29 6.70 -18.58
C GLU A 393 -9.63 7.43 -18.70
N LYS A 394 -10.02 7.89 -19.90
CA LYS A 394 -11.31 8.57 -20.15
C LYS A 394 -12.53 7.69 -19.90
N GLU A 395 -12.39 6.36 -19.92
CA GLU A 395 -13.47 5.43 -19.62
C GLU A 395 -13.78 5.32 -18.12
N TYR A 396 -12.90 5.87 -17.26
CA TYR A 396 -13.00 5.83 -15.80
C TYR A 396 -13.36 7.17 -15.16
N TYR A 397 -13.65 8.23 -15.99
CA TYR A 397 -14.03 9.59 -15.52
C TYR A 397 -15.32 10.07 -16.18
#